data_1297e5580caec7a60c8c93657a66bbfc
#
_entry.id   1297e5580caec7a60c8c93657a66bbfc
#
_cell.length_a   1.000
_cell.length_b   1.000
_cell.length_c   1.000
_cell.angle_alpha   90.00
_cell.angle_beta   90.00
_cell.angle_gamma   90.00
#
_symmetry.space_group_name_H-M   'P 1'
#
loop_
_entity.id
_entity.type
_entity.pdbx_description
1 polymer ?
#
loop_
_entity_poly.entity_id
_entity_poly.type
_entity_poly.pdbx_seq_one_letter_code
_entity_poly.pdbx_strand_id
1 'polypeptide(L)'
;TDISNVDDNNILLNVDEGALNNLSFGYGLSYDTRKTGLNASGGVLLRFDQDFSGLAGDIDATRTAVLALAEKTILNDSISLRIIGEGGIYDRTNGNSRLTERFFARGKLRGFESNGIGPRDKNVLKDALGGNYFASVRMETDFPVGLPEEYGITGGAFYDMGSVWGLDKTIGAGSDNIVDDSFNLRSAAGVSLFWSTPIGPLRFNWSRAFEKQSYDRVQNFD
;
A
#
# COMPACT_ATOMS: atom_id res chain seq x y z
N THR A 1 -2.93 -0.53 -22.19
CA THR A 1 -2.76 -1.67 -21.26
C THR A 1 -3.51 -2.88 -21.79
N ASP A 2 -2.83 -4.00 -21.93
CA ASP A 2 -3.40 -5.26 -22.39
C ASP A 2 -3.39 -6.28 -21.24
N ILE A 3 -4.52 -6.94 -21.01
CA ILE A 3 -4.66 -8.04 -20.06
C ILE A 3 -5.07 -9.26 -20.86
N SER A 4 -4.28 -10.32 -20.80
CA SER A 4 -4.48 -11.56 -21.55
C SER A 4 -4.24 -12.78 -20.67
N ASN A 5 -4.79 -13.93 -21.06
CA ASN A 5 -4.65 -15.21 -20.38
C ASN A 5 -5.15 -15.21 -18.92
N VAL A 6 -6.29 -14.59 -18.67
CA VAL A 6 -7.00 -14.71 -17.40
C VAL A 6 -7.65 -16.09 -17.32
N ASP A 7 -7.53 -16.74 -16.16
CA ASP A 7 -8.18 -18.04 -15.94
C ASP A 7 -9.71 -17.89 -16.04
N ASP A 8 -10.36 -18.73 -16.86
CA ASP A 8 -11.81 -18.74 -17.10
C ASP A 8 -12.64 -18.88 -15.81
N ASN A 9 -12.05 -19.36 -14.74
CA ASN A 9 -12.70 -19.49 -13.44
C ASN A 9 -12.80 -18.17 -12.66
N ASN A 10 -12.15 -17.09 -13.13
CA ASN A 10 -12.20 -15.80 -12.44
C ASN A 10 -12.94 -14.75 -13.29
N ILE A 11 -14.29 -14.78 -13.22
CA ILE A 11 -15.17 -13.89 -14.00
C ILE A 11 -14.89 -12.39 -13.73
N LEU A 12 -14.44 -12.02 -12.52
CA LEU A 12 -14.14 -10.63 -12.18
C LEU A 12 -12.88 -10.13 -12.89
N LEU A 13 -11.94 -11.00 -13.20
CA LEU A 13 -10.75 -10.69 -13.95
C LEU A 13 -10.95 -10.87 -15.47
N ASN A 14 -11.77 -11.82 -15.90
CA ASN A 14 -12.10 -12.03 -17.32
C ASN A 14 -12.78 -10.82 -17.96
N VAL A 15 -13.56 -10.06 -17.18
CA VAL A 15 -14.15 -8.80 -17.65
C VAL A 15 -13.10 -7.75 -17.99
N ASP A 16 -11.89 -7.91 -17.43
CA ASP A 16 -10.77 -6.99 -17.64
C ASP A 16 -9.88 -7.38 -18.84
N GLU A 17 -10.16 -8.52 -19.53
CA GLU A 17 -9.43 -8.91 -20.74
C GLU A 17 -9.58 -7.90 -21.87
N GLY A 18 -8.52 -7.81 -22.68
CA GLY A 18 -8.45 -6.99 -23.87
C GLY A 18 -7.54 -5.77 -23.73
N ALA A 19 -7.22 -5.20 -24.87
CA ALA A 19 -6.38 -4.01 -24.97
C ALA A 19 -7.24 -2.74 -24.86
N LEU A 20 -6.81 -1.81 -24.01
CA LEU A 20 -7.35 -0.45 -23.96
C LEU A 20 -6.24 0.57 -24.24
N ASN A 21 -6.55 1.54 -25.06
CA ASN A 21 -5.70 2.69 -25.28
C ASN A 21 -6.09 3.80 -24.30
N ASN A 22 -5.09 4.46 -23.75
CA ASN A 22 -5.29 5.56 -22.81
C ASN A 22 -4.26 6.65 -23.05
N LEU A 23 -4.72 7.87 -23.15
CA LEU A 23 -3.92 9.07 -23.10
C LEU A 23 -4.26 9.81 -21.80
N SER A 24 -3.29 9.92 -20.92
CA SER A 24 -3.43 10.62 -19.65
C SER A 24 -2.41 11.74 -19.53
N PHE A 25 -2.77 12.77 -18.79
CA PHE A 25 -1.84 13.77 -18.29
C PHE A 25 -2.01 13.89 -16.78
N GLY A 26 -0.95 14.27 -16.11
CA GLY A 26 -0.99 14.45 -14.66
C GLY A 26 -0.05 15.54 -14.19
N TYR A 27 -0.22 15.92 -12.95
CA TYR A 27 0.68 16.82 -12.24
C TYR A 27 0.93 16.31 -10.83
N GLY A 28 2.09 16.65 -10.31
CA GLY A 28 2.46 16.37 -8.92
C GLY A 28 2.93 17.63 -8.22
N LEU A 29 2.50 17.81 -7.00
CA LEU A 29 2.95 18.86 -6.09
C LEU A 29 3.69 18.20 -4.94
N SER A 30 4.87 18.72 -4.61
CA SER A 30 5.67 18.20 -3.49
C SER A 30 6.22 19.35 -2.66
N TYR A 31 6.06 19.20 -1.35
CA TYR A 31 6.66 20.09 -0.35
C TYR A 31 7.51 19.23 0.59
N ASP A 32 8.83 19.44 0.57
CA ASP A 32 9.79 18.65 1.34
C ASP A 32 10.70 19.57 2.17
N THR A 33 10.59 19.44 3.48
CA THR A 33 11.44 20.17 4.45
C THR A 33 12.41 19.25 5.18
N ARG A 34 12.46 17.97 4.81
CA ARG A 34 13.35 17.01 5.46
C ARG A 34 14.81 17.38 5.20
N LYS A 35 15.58 17.37 6.26
CA LYS A 35 17.00 17.55 6.17
C LYS A 35 17.67 16.22 5.87
N THR A 36 18.31 16.12 4.72
CA THR A 36 19.07 14.93 4.32
C THR A 36 20.56 15.15 4.61
N GLY A 37 21.27 14.09 5.03
CA GLY A 37 22.71 14.11 5.30
C GLY A 37 23.05 13.87 6.77
N LEU A 38 24.27 14.25 7.17
CA LEU A 38 24.85 13.96 8.50
C LEU A 38 24.08 14.58 9.68
N ASN A 39 23.24 15.60 9.44
CA ASN A 39 22.43 16.27 10.46
C ASN A 39 20.94 16.16 10.17
N ALA A 40 20.47 14.97 9.82
CA ALA A 40 19.06 14.68 9.60
C ALA A 40 18.29 14.82 10.92
N SER A 41 17.66 15.97 11.16
CA SER A 41 16.93 16.27 12.40
C SER A 41 15.41 16.09 12.29
N GLY A 42 14.96 15.59 11.14
CA GLY A 42 13.55 15.42 10.83
C GLY A 42 13.01 16.40 9.80
N GLY A 43 11.71 16.41 9.61
CA GLY A 43 11.02 17.27 8.67
C GLY A 43 9.72 16.65 8.20
N VAL A 44 9.12 17.30 7.20
CA VAL A 44 7.85 16.91 6.63
C VAL A 44 7.98 16.79 5.11
N LEU A 45 7.42 15.73 4.54
CA LEU A 45 7.18 15.58 3.11
C LEU A 45 5.68 15.48 2.89
N LEU A 46 5.14 16.37 2.08
CA LEU A 46 3.78 16.30 1.56
C LEU A 46 3.86 16.14 0.05
N ARG A 47 3.10 15.20 -0.48
CA ARG A 47 3.01 14.96 -1.92
C ARG A 47 1.56 14.75 -2.31
N PHE A 48 1.18 15.38 -3.40
CA PHE A 48 -0.12 15.25 -4.03
C PHE A 48 0.12 14.99 -5.52
N ASP A 49 -0.41 13.88 -6.03
CA ASP A 49 -0.35 13.52 -7.43
C ASP A 49 -1.78 13.37 -7.97
N GLN A 50 -2.05 13.92 -9.15
CA GLN A 50 -3.32 13.77 -9.83
C GLN A 50 -3.13 13.54 -11.33
N ASP A 51 -3.75 12.47 -11.82
CA ASP A 51 -3.74 12.05 -13.21
C ASP A 51 -5.16 12.05 -13.77
N PHE A 52 -5.31 12.55 -14.97
CA PHE A 52 -6.56 12.58 -15.74
C PHE A 52 -6.37 11.79 -17.00
N SER A 53 -7.26 10.84 -17.22
CA SER A 53 -7.41 10.08 -18.46
C SER A 53 -8.69 10.51 -19.15
N GLY A 54 -8.73 10.48 -20.48
CA GLY A 54 -9.95 10.83 -21.23
C GLY A 54 -9.74 11.86 -22.33
N LEU A 55 -8.52 12.35 -22.54
CA LEU A 55 -8.21 13.24 -23.67
C LEU A 55 -8.31 12.51 -25.00
N ALA A 56 -7.97 11.23 -25.04
CA ALA A 56 -8.15 10.32 -26.16
C ALA A 56 -8.01 8.88 -25.67
N GLY A 57 -8.76 7.95 -26.25
CA GLY A 57 -8.72 6.53 -25.92
C GLY A 57 -10.02 6.03 -25.28
N ASP A 58 -9.92 4.92 -24.57
CA ASP A 58 -11.06 4.13 -24.09
C ASP A 58 -11.35 4.34 -22.60
N ILE A 59 -10.52 5.13 -21.90
CA ILE A 59 -10.58 5.29 -20.45
C ILE A 59 -10.81 6.77 -20.09
N ASP A 60 -11.89 7.01 -19.39
CA ASP A 60 -12.24 8.29 -18.77
C ASP A 60 -12.14 8.13 -17.25
N ALA A 61 -11.08 8.66 -16.63
CA ALA A 61 -10.83 8.45 -15.22
C ALA A 61 -10.00 9.57 -14.59
N THR A 62 -10.15 9.71 -13.29
CA THR A 62 -9.29 10.54 -12.45
C THR A 62 -8.63 9.67 -11.38
N ARG A 63 -7.31 9.75 -11.27
CA ARG A 63 -6.54 9.13 -10.21
C ARG A 63 -5.93 10.19 -9.33
N THR A 64 -6.20 10.14 -8.05
CA THR A 64 -5.62 11.05 -7.06
C THR A 64 -4.84 10.22 -6.04
N ALA A 65 -3.63 10.65 -5.70
CA ALA A 65 -2.82 10.03 -4.66
C ALA A 65 -2.20 11.10 -3.76
N VAL A 66 -2.15 10.82 -2.47
CA VAL A 66 -1.58 11.68 -1.46
C VAL A 66 -0.58 10.92 -0.60
N LEU A 67 0.48 11.60 -0.18
CA LEU A 67 1.44 11.11 0.80
C LEU A 67 1.77 12.24 1.76
N ALA A 68 1.73 11.95 3.05
CA ALA A 68 2.21 12.81 4.11
C ALA A 68 3.18 12.01 4.97
N LEU A 69 4.41 12.48 5.10
CA LEU A 69 5.43 11.91 5.96
C LEU A 69 5.92 12.99 6.92
N ALA A 70 5.97 12.66 8.19
CA ALA A 70 6.61 13.47 9.21
C ALA A 70 7.63 12.60 9.95
N GLU A 71 8.83 13.11 10.11
CA GLU A 71 9.89 12.46 10.88
C GLU A 71 10.55 13.43 11.82
N LYS A 72 10.98 12.92 12.97
CA LYS A 72 11.69 13.70 13.99
C LYS A 72 12.63 12.81 14.78
N THR A 73 13.83 13.29 15.02
CA THR A 73 14.75 12.67 15.98
C THR A 73 14.60 13.32 17.36
N ILE A 74 14.71 12.54 18.40
CA ILE A 74 14.58 12.92 19.79
C ILE A 74 15.72 12.29 20.64
N LEU A 75 15.87 12.71 21.88
CA LEU A 75 16.87 12.18 22.82
C LEU A 75 18.31 12.23 22.24
N ASN A 76 18.75 13.43 21.88
CA ASN A 76 20.08 13.68 21.30
C ASN A 76 20.33 12.84 20.02
N ASP A 77 19.33 12.82 19.15
CA ASP A 77 19.34 12.12 17.86
C ASP A 77 19.42 10.57 17.96
N SER A 78 19.19 10.03 19.15
CA SER A 78 19.28 8.58 19.37
C SER A 78 17.99 7.83 18.97
N ILE A 79 16.83 8.49 18.99
CA ILE A 79 15.55 7.87 18.66
C ILE A 79 14.93 8.61 17.48
N SER A 80 14.61 7.90 16.43
CA SER A 80 13.86 8.39 15.28
C SER A 80 12.38 8.03 15.40
N LEU A 81 11.53 9.00 15.18
CA LEU A 81 10.08 8.81 15.06
C LEU A 81 9.65 9.17 13.65
N ARG A 82 8.83 8.32 13.03
CA ARG A 82 8.30 8.52 11.68
C ARG A 82 6.83 8.16 11.62
N ILE A 83 6.05 9.04 10.99
CA ILE A 83 4.64 8.80 10.68
C ILE A 83 4.48 8.99 9.18
N ILE A 84 3.85 8.03 8.51
CA ILE A 84 3.60 8.06 7.07
C ILE A 84 2.12 7.81 6.86
N GLY A 85 1.42 8.77 6.28
CA GLY A 85 0.05 8.65 5.80
C GLY A 85 0.03 8.60 4.28
N GLU A 86 -0.68 7.64 3.70
CA GLU A 86 -0.86 7.52 2.26
C GLU A 86 -2.32 7.25 1.95
N GLY A 87 -2.79 7.80 0.83
CA GLY A 87 -4.15 7.55 0.36
C GLY A 87 -4.26 7.68 -1.14
N GLY A 88 -5.27 7.05 -1.71
CA GLY A 88 -5.52 7.13 -3.14
C GLY A 88 -6.99 6.87 -3.47
N ILE A 89 -7.43 7.55 -4.51
CA ILE A 89 -8.78 7.42 -5.08
C ILE A 89 -8.61 7.26 -6.59
N TYR A 90 -9.25 6.26 -7.15
CA TYR A 90 -9.41 6.06 -8.57
C TYR A 90 -10.89 6.10 -8.91
N ASP A 91 -11.28 7.06 -9.71
CA ASP A 91 -12.66 7.28 -10.15
C ASP A 91 -12.71 7.18 -11.67
N ARG A 92 -13.50 6.24 -12.18
CA ARG A 92 -13.70 6.01 -13.59
C ARG A 92 -15.14 6.38 -13.99
N THR A 93 -15.27 7.29 -14.95
CA THR A 93 -16.57 7.81 -15.39
C THR A 93 -17.23 6.90 -16.43
N ASN A 94 -16.42 6.20 -17.24
CA ASN A 94 -16.90 5.29 -18.28
C ASN A 94 -16.51 3.84 -18.01
N GLY A 95 -17.44 3.02 -17.63
CA GLY A 95 -17.23 1.59 -17.34
C GLY A 95 -16.63 1.32 -15.95
N ASN A 96 -16.04 0.15 -15.76
CA ASN A 96 -15.51 -0.32 -14.48
C ASN A 96 -13.99 -0.19 -14.45
N SER A 97 -13.42 0.04 -13.28
CA SER A 97 -11.98 0.01 -13.05
C SER A 97 -11.41 -1.38 -13.34
N ARG A 98 -10.27 -1.43 -14.02
CA ARG A 98 -9.54 -2.67 -14.28
C ARG A 98 -8.53 -2.96 -13.18
N LEU A 99 -8.10 -4.20 -13.07
CA LEU A 99 -7.11 -4.66 -12.10
C LEU A 99 -5.83 -3.80 -12.11
N THR A 100 -5.37 -3.41 -13.30
CA THR A 100 -4.16 -2.59 -13.48
C THR A 100 -4.29 -1.14 -13.01
N GLU A 101 -5.52 -0.66 -12.82
CA GLU A 101 -5.85 0.71 -12.43
C GLU A 101 -6.06 0.85 -10.93
N ARG A 102 -6.47 -0.24 -10.27
CA ARG A 102 -6.82 -0.28 -8.86
C ARG A 102 -5.61 -0.17 -7.94
N PHE A 103 -5.89 0.23 -6.71
CA PHE A 103 -4.89 0.26 -5.65
C PHE A 103 -4.75 -1.12 -5.00
N PHE A 104 -3.52 -1.41 -4.59
CA PHE A 104 -3.14 -2.58 -3.79
C PHE A 104 -2.27 -2.13 -2.63
N ALA A 105 -2.29 -2.88 -1.54
CA ALA A 105 -1.46 -2.59 -0.37
C ALA A 105 0.05 -2.68 -0.68
N ARG A 106 0.47 -3.64 -1.52
CA ARG A 106 1.86 -3.81 -1.99
C ARG A 106 2.90 -3.76 -0.87
N GLY A 107 2.64 -4.46 0.23
CA GLY A 107 3.53 -4.49 1.38
C GLY A 107 3.54 -3.22 2.24
N LYS A 108 2.59 -2.30 2.06
CA LYS A 108 2.51 -1.07 2.88
C LYS A 108 2.01 -1.31 4.31
N LEU A 109 1.39 -2.45 4.59
CA LEU A 109 1.01 -2.89 5.92
C LEU A 109 1.81 -4.15 6.27
N ARG A 110 2.75 -4.02 7.19
CA ARG A 110 3.46 -5.17 7.77
C ARG A 110 2.47 -6.03 8.54
N GLY A 111 2.73 -7.31 8.66
CA GLY A 111 1.79 -8.25 9.26
C GLY A 111 0.82 -8.88 8.26
N PHE A 112 0.87 -8.46 7.00
CA PHE A 112 0.10 -9.01 5.90
C PHE A 112 1.01 -9.28 4.69
N GLU A 113 0.66 -10.27 3.87
CA GLU A 113 1.33 -10.48 2.58
C GLU A 113 1.22 -9.24 1.69
N SER A 114 2.05 -9.12 0.68
CA SER A 114 2.16 -7.93 -0.19
C SER A 114 0.79 -7.42 -0.71
N ASN A 115 -0.09 -8.33 -1.13
CA ASN A 115 -1.48 -8.04 -1.50
C ASN A 115 -2.45 -8.80 -0.59
N GLY A 116 -2.12 -8.88 0.71
CA GLY A 116 -2.84 -9.69 1.69
C GLY A 116 -4.15 -9.10 2.17
N ILE A 117 -4.41 -7.82 1.93
CA ILE A 117 -5.62 -7.12 2.36
C ILE A 117 -6.42 -6.60 1.18
N GLY A 118 -7.70 -6.31 1.41
CA GLY A 118 -8.63 -5.73 0.44
C GLY A 118 -9.58 -6.75 -0.18
N PRO A 119 -10.42 -6.29 -1.12
CA PRO A 119 -11.35 -7.14 -1.83
C PRO A 119 -10.66 -8.34 -2.48
N ARG A 120 -11.27 -9.51 -2.32
CA ARG A 120 -10.69 -10.77 -2.77
C ARG A 120 -11.75 -11.67 -3.35
N ASP A 121 -11.46 -12.30 -4.47
CA ASP A 121 -12.36 -13.29 -5.06
C ASP A 121 -12.54 -14.47 -4.09
N LYS A 122 -13.75 -14.98 -4.00
CA LYS A 122 -14.08 -16.16 -3.17
C LYS A 122 -13.80 -17.49 -3.85
N ASN A 123 -13.40 -17.47 -5.12
CA ASN A 123 -13.01 -18.66 -5.87
C ASN A 123 -11.79 -19.37 -5.26
N VAL A 124 -11.45 -20.52 -5.81
CA VAL A 124 -10.40 -21.42 -5.32
C VAL A 124 -9.06 -20.70 -5.14
N LEU A 125 -8.70 -19.79 -6.04
CA LEU A 125 -7.44 -19.05 -6.01
C LEU A 125 -7.43 -17.90 -5.00
N LYS A 126 -8.60 -17.39 -4.64
CA LYS A 126 -8.76 -16.24 -3.73
C LYS A 126 -7.88 -15.05 -4.12
N ASP A 127 -7.91 -14.67 -5.39
CA ASP A 127 -7.08 -13.61 -5.93
C ASP A 127 -7.43 -12.25 -5.35
N ALA A 128 -6.40 -11.44 -5.13
CA ALA A 128 -6.58 -10.06 -4.70
C ALA A 128 -7.10 -9.22 -5.88
N LEU A 129 -8.21 -8.54 -5.70
CA LEU A 129 -8.86 -7.73 -6.73
C LEU A 129 -8.47 -6.25 -6.68
N GLY A 130 -7.75 -5.82 -5.61
CA GLY A 130 -7.47 -4.42 -5.37
C GLY A 130 -8.73 -3.63 -4.99
N GLY A 131 -8.65 -2.31 -5.05
CA GLY A 131 -9.78 -1.42 -4.77
C GLY A 131 -9.58 -0.06 -5.40
N ASN A 132 -10.66 0.66 -5.62
CA ASN A 132 -10.64 2.03 -6.13
C ASN A 132 -10.17 3.02 -5.07
N TYR A 133 -10.21 2.61 -3.80
CA TYR A 133 -9.81 3.42 -2.66
C TYR A 133 -8.73 2.71 -1.85
N PHE A 134 -7.79 3.50 -1.36
CA PHE A 134 -6.72 3.04 -0.49
C PHE A 134 -6.41 4.10 0.56
N ALA A 135 -6.19 3.69 1.81
CA ALA A 135 -5.65 4.54 2.85
C ALA A 135 -4.78 3.72 3.79
N SER A 136 -3.65 4.27 4.21
CA SER A 136 -2.79 3.68 5.23
C SER A 136 -2.12 4.73 6.09
N VAL A 137 -1.87 4.37 7.35
CA VAL A 137 -1.02 5.11 8.28
C VAL A 137 -0.02 4.13 8.87
N ARG A 138 1.25 4.49 8.82
CA ARG A 138 2.36 3.73 9.40
C ARG A 138 3.08 4.61 10.40
N MET A 139 3.28 4.09 11.59
CA MET A 139 4.05 4.73 12.66
C MET A 139 5.25 3.86 12.96
N GLU A 140 6.44 4.45 12.98
CA GLU A 140 7.68 3.75 13.24
C GLU A 140 8.52 4.52 14.27
N THR A 141 9.24 3.78 15.07
CA THR A 141 10.32 4.31 15.88
C THR A 141 11.55 3.44 15.75
N ASP A 142 12.71 4.06 15.61
CA ASP A 142 14.00 3.39 15.56
C ASP A 142 14.83 3.86 16.76
N PHE A 143 15.50 2.92 17.43
CA PHE A 143 16.28 3.19 18.63
C PHE A 143 17.51 2.28 18.73
N PRO A 144 18.59 2.71 19.43
CA PRO A 144 19.74 1.88 19.67
C PRO A 144 19.43 0.73 20.61
N VAL A 145 19.92 -0.46 20.31
CA VAL A 145 19.71 -1.68 21.11
C VAL A 145 20.81 -1.94 22.14
N GLY A 146 21.67 -0.95 22.41
CA GLY A 146 22.76 -1.06 23.38
C GLY A 146 24.00 -1.81 22.86
N LEU A 147 24.05 -2.10 21.58
CA LEU A 147 25.27 -2.63 20.93
C LEU A 147 26.16 -1.49 20.44
N PRO A 148 27.49 -1.71 20.35
CA PRO A 148 28.39 -0.74 19.71
C PRO A 148 27.94 -0.37 18.29
N GLU A 149 28.04 0.92 17.95
CA GLU A 149 27.62 1.45 16.65
C GLU A 149 28.32 0.76 15.45
N GLU A 150 29.51 0.23 15.68
CA GLU A 150 30.30 -0.50 14.68
C GLU A 150 29.58 -1.72 14.09
N TYR A 151 28.67 -2.32 14.87
CA TYR A 151 27.86 -3.46 14.38
C TYR A 151 26.75 -3.03 13.43
N GLY A 152 26.39 -1.73 13.39
CA GLY A 152 25.35 -1.19 12.54
C GLY A 152 23.97 -1.76 12.81
N ILE A 153 23.68 -2.17 14.07
CA ILE A 153 22.42 -2.80 14.45
C ILE A 153 21.58 -1.82 15.28
N THR A 154 20.35 -1.58 14.84
CA THR A 154 19.35 -0.80 15.57
C THR A 154 18.03 -1.58 15.66
N GLY A 155 17.26 -1.32 16.69
CA GLY A 155 15.92 -1.85 16.87
C GLY A 155 14.86 -0.87 16.42
N GLY A 156 13.66 -1.36 16.18
CA GLY A 156 12.50 -0.54 15.91
C GLY A 156 11.22 -1.16 16.45
N ALA A 157 10.22 -0.33 16.59
CA ALA A 157 8.85 -0.76 16.82
C ALA A 157 7.93 -0.03 15.85
N PHE A 158 6.82 -0.67 15.50
CA PHE A 158 5.90 -0.08 14.53
C PHE A 158 4.45 -0.45 14.81
N TYR A 159 3.57 0.41 14.29
CA TYR A 159 2.14 0.17 14.20
C TYR A 159 1.65 0.65 12.85
N ASP A 160 1.06 -0.26 12.08
CA ASP A 160 0.53 0.00 10.76
C ASP A 160 -0.98 -0.22 10.76
N MET A 161 -1.72 0.67 10.10
CA MET A 161 -3.13 0.53 9.87
C MET A 161 -3.51 0.98 8.46
N GLY A 162 -4.56 0.39 7.89
CA GLY A 162 -5.03 0.78 6.57
C GLY A 162 -6.14 -0.09 6.02
N SER A 163 -6.57 0.26 4.82
CA SER A 163 -7.58 -0.47 4.08
C SER A 163 -7.40 -0.27 2.58
N VAL A 164 -7.88 -1.25 1.83
CA VAL A 164 -8.14 -1.19 0.39
C VAL A 164 -9.59 -1.59 0.21
N TRP A 165 -10.39 -0.80 -0.53
CA TRP A 165 -11.82 -1.03 -0.67
C TRP A 165 -12.39 -0.41 -1.94
N GLY A 166 -13.68 -0.68 -2.19
CA GLY A 166 -14.44 -0.13 -3.29
C GLY A 166 -14.12 -0.79 -4.62
N LEU A 167 -15.11 -1.45 -5.19
CA LEU A 167 -15.08 -2.02 -6.53
C LEU A 167 -16.33 -1.54 -7.27
N ASP A 168 -16.22 -1.33 -8.57
CA ASP A 168 -17.39 -1.01 -9.40
C ASP A 168 -18.27 -2.25 -9.62
N LYS A 169 -17.67 -3.43 -9.47
CA LYS A 169 -18.37 -4.71 -9.64
C LYS A 169 -17.92 -5.71 -8.58
N THR A 170 -18.90 -6.24 -7.85
CA THR A 170 -18.66 -7.15 -6.71
C THR A 170 -19.21 -8.57 -6.95
N ILE A 171 -19.99 -8.78 -8.02
CA ILE A 171 -20.61 -10.08 -8.32
C ILE A 171 -19.64 -10.89 -9.19
N GLY A 172 -19.11 -11.95 -8.61
CA GLY A 172 -18.26 -12.94 -9.28
C GLY A 172 -19.05 -14.10 -9.90
N ALA A 173 -18.36 -15.21 -10.18
CA ALA A 173 -18.95 -16.41 -10.74
C ALA A 173 -19.92 -17.08 -9.73
N GLY A 174 -21.19 -17.15 -10.10
CA GLY A 174 -22.26 -17.72 -9.27
C GLY A 174 -22.92 -16.72 -8.33
N SER A 175 -24.16 -16.97 -7.97
CA SER A 175 -25.00 -16.09 -7.15
C SER A 175 -24.45 -15.87 -5.73
N ASP A 176 -23.61 -16.77 -5.25
CA ASP A 176 -23.08 -16.78 -3.88
C ASP A 176 -21.68 -16.15 -3.76
N ASN A 177 -21.06 -15.81 -4.88
CA ASN A 177 -19.73 -15.19 -4.91
C ASN A 177 -19.85 -13.66 -4.91
N ILE A 178 -20.33 -13.10 -3.81
CA ILE A 178 -20.32 -11.65 -3.59
C ILE A 178 -19.03 -11.31 -2.85
N VAL A 179 -18.24 -10.45 -3.46
CA VAL A 179 -16.98 -9.94 -2.87
C VAL A 179 -17.29 -8.83 -1.87
N ASP A 180 -16.69 -8.91 -0.69
CA ASP A 180 -16.75 -7.81 0.28
C ASP A 180 -15.75 -6.73 -0.15
N ASP A 181 -16.26 -5.61 -0.60
CA ASP A 181 -15.52 -4.43 -1.02
C ASP A 181 -15.68 -3.23 -0.05
N SER A 182 -16.27 -3.50 1.13
CA SER A 182 -16.50 -2.49 2.16
C SER A 182 -15.19 -1.99 2.75
N PHE A 183 -15.23 -0.77 3.31
CA PHE A 183 -14.14 -0.28 4.15
C PHE A 183 -14.02 -1.14 5.41
N ASN A 184 -12.98 -1.92 5.49
CA ASN A 184 -12.62 -2.70 6.68
C ASN A 184 -11.22 -2.30 7.13
N LEU A 185 -11.09 -1.77 8.33
CA LEU A 185 -9.79 -1.41 8.89
C LEU A 185 -8.97 -2.67 9.17
N ARG A 186 -7.70 -2.66 8.80
CA ARG A 186 -6.69 -3.65 9.17
C ARG A 186 -5.63 -2.96 9.98
N SER A 187 -5.08 -3.65 10.97
CA SER A 187 -3.98 -3.14 11.75
C SER A 187 -3.02 -4.23 12.18
N ALA A 188 -1.76 -3.87 12.29
CA ALA A 188 -0.70 -4.73 12.81
C ALA A 188 0.31 -3.91 13.58
N ALA A 189 0.95 -4.54 14.56
CA ALA A 189 2.08 -3.99 15.28
C ALA A 189 3.22 -5.00 15.32
N GLY A 190 4.42 -4.51 15.53
CA GLY A 190 5.58 -5.38 15.61
C GLY A 190 6.86 -4.66 16.00
N VAL A 191 7.92 -5.43 15.92
CA VAL A 191 9.29 -4.96 16.15
C VAL A 191 10.12 -5.20 14.90
N SER A 192 11.12 -4.36 14.72
CA SER A 192 12.07 -4.45 13.61
C SER A 192 13.49 -4.55 14.12
N LEU A 193 14.33 -5.25 13.39
CA LEU A 193 15.77 -5.21 13.52
C LEU A 193 16.35 -4.66 12.23
N PHE A 194 17.11 -3.61 12.33
CA PHE A 194 17.85 -3.03 11.20
C PHE A 194 19.32 -3.39 11.34
N TRP A 195 19.92 -3.84 10.27
CA TRP A 195 21.34 -4.18 10.23
C TRP A 195 22.00 -3.59 8.99
N SER A 196 22.84 -2.59 9.21
CA SER A 196 23.65 -1.98 8.15
C SER A 196 24.86 -2.86 7.87
N THR A 197 24.83 -3.60 6.78
CA THR A 197 25.93 -4.48 6.36
C THR A 197 26.74 -3.85 5.22
N PRO A 198 28.00 -4.28 4.99
CA PRO A 198 28.79 -3.82 3.86
C PRO A 198 28.16 -4.08 2.48
N ILE A 199 27.28 -5.07 2.39
CA ILE A 199 26.56 -5.42 1.15
C ILE A 199 25.20 -4.71 1.02
N GLY A 200 24.81 -3.92 2.01
CA GLY A 200 23.58 -3.14 2.04
C GLY A 200 22.78 -3.32 3.35
N PRO A 201 21.76 -2.49 3.56
CA PRO A 201 20.92 -2.55 4.75
C PRO A 201 19.98 -3.77 4.68
N LEU A 202 19.89 -4.50 5.78
CA LEU A 202 18.92 -5.56 6.00
C LEU A 202 17.91 -5.09 7.03
N ARG A 203 16.65 -5.50 6.86
CA ARG A 203 15.56 -5.26 7.81
C ARG A 203 14.81 -6.55 8.03
N PHE A 204 14.57 -6.88 9.28
CA PHE A 204 13.77 -8.03 9.70
C PHE A 204 12.61 -7.51 10.55
N ASN A 205 11.39 -7.87 10.17
CA ASN A 205 10.19 -7.45 10.88
C ASN A 205 9.48 -8.67 11.47
N TRP A 206 9.14 -8.59 12.74
CA TRP A 206 8.23 -9.54 13.40
C TRP A 206 6.96 -8.79 13.76
N SER A 207 5.85 -9.25 13.23
CA SER A 207 4.58 -8.55 13.31
C SER A 207 3.43 -9.46 13.72
N ARG A 208 2.39 -8.83 14.25
CA ARG A 208 1.11 -9.48 14.54
C ARG A 208 -0.02 -8.60 14.05
N ALA A 209 -0.91 -9.19 13.23
CA ALA A 209 -2.14 -8.55 12.82
C ALA A 209 -3.18 -8.61 13.96
N PHE A 210 -3.80 -7.47 14.28
CA PHE A 210 -4.86 -7.33 15.29
C PHE A 210 -6.23 -7.26 14.60
N GLU A 211 -6.45 -6.23 13.77
CA GLU A 211 -7.66 -6.09 12.98
C GLU A 211 -7.44 -6.72 11.60
N LYS A 212 -8.26 -7.71 11.27
CA LYS A 212 -8.18 -8.43 10.00
C LYS A 212 -9.52 -9.08 9.65
N GLN A 213 -9.72 -9.33 8.37
CA GLN A 213 -10.86 -10.10 7.88
C GLN A 213 -10.46 -11.58 7.71
N SER A 214 -11.46 -12.46 7.67
CA SER A 214 -11.23 -13.91 7.56
C SER A 214 -10.57 -14.34 6.24
N TYR A 215 -10.65 -13.49 5.23
CA TYR A 215 -10.07 -13.70 3.90
C TYR A 215 -8.70 -13.02 3.73
N ASP A 216 -8.25 -12.23 4.70
CA ASP A 216 -6.93 -11.59 4.64
C ASP A 216 -5.79 -12.63 4.78
N ARG A 217 -4.68 -12.39 4.10
CA ARG A 217 -3.47 -13.21 4.18
C ARG A 217 -2.46 -12.55 5.11
N VAL A 218 -2.20 -13.21 6.23
CA VAL A 218 -1.31 -12.71 7.29
C VAL A 218 0.10 -13.25 7.08
N GLN A 219 1.09 -12.39 7.29
CA GLN A 219 2.51 -12.73 7.30
C GLN A 219 3.14 -12.15 8.57
N ASN A 220 3.65 -13.01 9.45
CA ASN A 220 4.18 -12.58 10.76
C ASN A 220 5.67 -12.22 10.72
N PHE A 221 6.37 -12.54 9.63
CA PHE A 221 7.80 -12.27 9.43
C PHE A 221 8.07 -11.86 7.99
N ASP A 222 8.83 -10.81 7.80
CA ASP A 222 9.31 -10.29 6.51
C ASP A 222 10.67 -9.56 6.63
#